data_4d0f38977323d672b5e216ded9ffc26e
#
_entry.id   4d0f38977323d672b5e216ded9ffc26e
#
_cell.length_a   1.000
_cell.length_b   1.000
_cell.length_c   1.000
_cell.angle_alpha   90.00
_cell.angle_beta   90.00
_cell.angle_gamma   90.00
#
_symmetry.space_group_name_H-M   'P 1'
#
loop_
_entity.id
_entity.type
_entity.pdbx_description
1 polymer ?
#
loop_
_entity_poly.entity_id
_entity_poly.type
_entity_poly.pdbx_seq_one_letter_code
_entity_poly.pdbx_strand_id
1 'polypeptide(L)' 'MTKERLLAALDKPRTTRGLLTVVNPGGSEDQVQTMLMQMREEGLVKFDINKGLWSRA' A
#
# COMPACT_ATOMS: atom_id res chain seq x y z
N MET A 1 -9.63 3.88 6.44
CA MET A 1 -8.25 3.47 6.06
C MET A 1 -7.29 4.58 6.45
N THR A 2 -6.19 4.26 7.07
CA THR A 2 -5.19 5.22 7.51
C THR A 2 -3.81 4.81 7.01
N LYS A 3 -2.87 5.77 7.02
CA LYS A 3 -1.49 5.49 6.64
C LYS A 3 -0.87 4.43 7.57
N GLU A 4 -1.18 4.53 8.87
CA GLU A 4 -0.67 3.57 9.84
C GLU A 4 -1.15 2.15 9.55
N ARG A 5 -2.39 2.01 9.13
CA ARG A 5 -2.93 0.69 8.78
C ARG A 5 -2.23 0.12 7.56
N LEU A 6 -1.97 0.95 6.56
CA LEU A 6 -1.21 0.50 5.39
C LEU A 6 0.21 0.10 5.77
N LEU A 7 0.88 0.89 6.61
CA LEU A 7 2.22 0.54 7.07
C LEU A 7 2.22 -0.76 7.86
N ALA A 8 1.22 -0.98 8.70
CA ALA A 8 1.10 -2.21 9.47
C ALA A 8 0.88 -3.41 8.54
N ALA A 9 0.11 -3.23 7.47
CA ALA A 9 -0.14 -4.30 6.49
C ALA A 9 1.09 -4.59 5.62
N LEU A 10 2.07 -3.70 5.62
CA LEU A 10 3.32 -3.90 4.88
C LEU A 10 4.39 -4.55 5.77
N ASP A 11 3.97 -5.49 6.62
CA ASP A 11 4.89 -6.34 7.36
C ASP A 11 5.71 -7.21 6.39
N LYS A 12 5.20 -7.37 5.17
CA LYS A 12 5.89 -7.98 4.06
C LYS A 12 5.44 -7.29 2.77
N PRO A 13 6.20 -7.40 1.67
CA PRO A 13 5.78 -6.78 0.40
C PRO A 13 4.43 -7.33 -0.06
N ARG A 14 3.57 -6.44 -0.55
CA ARG A 14 2.23 -6.81 -1.01
C ARG A 14 1.86 -5.99 -2.24
N THR A 15 0.97 -6.54 -3.06
CA THR A 15 0.39 -5.82 -4.19
C THR A 15 -0.65 -4.83 -3.68
N THR A 16 -1.05 -3.88 -4.55
CA THR A 16 -2.13 -2.94 -4.21
C THR A 16 -3.41 -3.69 -3.85
N ARG A 17 -3.75 -4.72 -4.63
CA ARG A 17 -4.94 -5.52 -4.36
C ARG A 17 -4.82 -6.29 -3.05
N GLY A 18 -3.63 -6.83 -2.75
CA GLY A 18 -3.39 -7.51 -1.49
C GLY A 18 -3.58 -6.58 -0.31
N LEU A 19 -3.09 -5.34 -0.43
CA LEU A 19 -3.29 -4.33 0.61
C LEU A 19 -4.76 -3.97 0.76
N LEU A 20 -5.48 -3.82 -0.36
CA LEU A 20 -6.90 -3.54 -0.31
C LEU A 20 -7.65 -4.60 0.49
N THR A 21 -7.36 -5.87 0.23
CA THR A 21 -8.01 -6.98 0.91
C THR A 21 -7.77 -6.93 2.43
N VAL A 22 -6.57 -6.51 2.84
CA VAL A 22 -6.20 -6.48 4.25
C VAL A 22 -6.77 -5.26 4.96
N VAL A 23 -6.63 -4.05 4.37
CA VAL A 23 -6.94 -2.81 5.08
C VAL A 23 -8.33 -2.27 4.80
N ASN A 24 -8.92 -2.61 3.67
CA ASN A 24 -10.20 -2.05 3.27
C ASN A 24 -10.98 -3.02 2.37
N PRO A 25 -11.28 -4.24 2.87
CA PRO A 25 -12.01 -5.21 2.04
C PRO A 25 -13.36 -4.62 1.60
N GLY A 26 -13.67 -4.78 0.33
CA GLY A 26 -14.88 -4.21 -0.26
C GLY A 26 -14.74 -2.74 -0.65
N GLY A 27 -13.59 -2.13 -0.40
CA GLY A 27 -13.34 -0.75 -0.78
C GLY A 27 -12.81 -0.61 -2.19
N SER A 28 -12.40 0.62 -2.54
CA SER A 28 -11.90 0.94 -3.87
C SER A 28 -10.37 0.78 -3.91
N GLU A 29 -9.91 0.08 -4.94
CA GLU A 29 -8.48 -0.07 -5.19
C GLU A 29 -7.84 1.30 -5.48
N ASP A 30 -8.60 2.21 -6.13
CA ASP A 30 -8.11 3.56 -6.42
C ASP A 30 -7.79 4.34 -5.15
N GLN A 31 -8.59 4.17 -4.10
CA GLN A 31 -8.33 4.83 -2.82
C GLN A 31 -7.02 4.35 -2.21
N VAL A 32 -6.78 3.05 -2.25
CA VAL A 32 -5.53 2.47 -1.74
C VAL A 32 -4.36 2.96 -2.58
N GLN A 33 -4.50 2.94 -3.89
CA GLN A 33 -3.45 3.39 -4.81
C GLN A 33 -3.09 4.85 -4.56
N THR A 34 -4.09 5.72 -4.42
CA THR A 34 -3.86 7.14 -4.15
C THR A 34 -3.09 7.34 -2.85
N MET A 35 -3.49 6.62 -1.80
CA MET A 35 -2.82 6.71 -0.50
C MET A 35 -1.38 6.22 -0.60
N LEU A 36 -1.14 5.11 -1.30
CA LEU A 36 0.21 4.57 -1.47
C LEU A 36 1.11 5.52 -2.25
N MET A 37 0.57 6.16 -3.29
CA MET A 37 1.34 7.13 -4.08
C MET A 37 1.75 8.31 -3.20
N GLN A 38 0.85 8.79 -2.37
CA GLN A 38 1.16 9.89 -1.45
C GLN A 38 2.22 9.46 -0.44
N MET A 39 2.07 8.26 0.12
CA MET A 39 3.04 7.74 1.09
C MET A 39 4.42 7.53 0.46
N ARG A 40 4.46 7.15 -0.81
CA ARG A 40 5.72 7.01 -1.53
C ARG A 40 6.43 8.36 -1.64
N GLU A 41 5.68 9.42 -1.94
CA GLU A 41 6.24 10.76 -2.03
C GLU A 41 6.76 11.26 -0.67
N GLU A 42 6.12 10.79 0.40
CA GLU A 42 6.55 11.12 1.77
C GLU A 42 7.73 10.25 2.24
N GLY A 43 8.16 9.31 1.42
CA GLY A 43 9.28 8.44 1.78
C GLY A 43 8.94 7.31 2.74
N LEU A 44 7.65 7.02 2.92
CA LEU A 44 7.20 6.00 3.87
C LEU A 44 7.14 4.61 3.25
N VAL A 45 6.92 4.53 1.94
CA VAL A 45 6.83 3.26 1.22
C VAL A 45 7.58 3.36 -0.10
N LYS A 46 7.87 2.21 -0.69
CA LYS A 46 8.50 2.14 -2.01
C LYS A 46 7.77 1.08 -2.84
N PHE A 47 7.87 1.20 -4.15
CA PHE A 47 7.25 0.26 -5.08
C PHE A 47 8.34 -0.44 -5.90
N ASP A 48 8.30 -1.77 -5.92
CA ASP A 48 9.20 -2.56 -6.75
C ASP A 48 8.51 -2.80 -8.10
N ILE A 49 8.95 -2.07 -9.12
CA ILE A 49 8.34 -2.13 -10.44
C ILE A 49 8.52 -3.52 -11.09
N ASN A 50 9.60 -4.23 -10.74
CA ASN A 50 9.86 -5.54 -11.32
C ASN A 50 8.91 -6.60 -10.77
N LYS A 51 8.57 -6.52 -9.50
CA LYS A 51 7.70 -7.47 -8.83
C LYS A 51 6.26 -6.99 -8.69
N GLY A 52 6.03 -5.68 -8.87
CA GLY A 52 4.71 -5.10 -8.67
C GLY A 52 4.28 -5.08 -7.22
N LEU A 53 5.23 -4.95 -6.30
CA LEU A 53 4.97 -5.03 -4.87
C LEU A 53 5.32 -3.72 -4.16
N TRP A 54 4.46 -3.35 -3.21
CA TRP A 54 4.73 -2.25 -2.29
C TRP A 54 5.39 -2.79 -1.03
N SER A 55 6.27 -2.00 -0.45
CA SER A 55 6.93 -2.36 0.82
C SER A 55 7.29 -1.09 1.58
N ARG A 56 7.63 -1.25 2.85
CA ARG A 56 8.14 -0.11 3.63
C ARG A 56 9.46 0.35 3.07
N ALA A 57 9.64 1.66 3.06
CA ALA A 57 10.91 2.25 2.62
C ALA A 57 12.03 1.97 3.61
#